data_c30a4a6f8e97acb2a7af572567236903
#
_entry.id   c30a4a6f8e97acb2a7af572567236903
#
_cell.length_a   1.000
_cell.length_b   1.000
_cell.length_c   1.000
_cell.angle_alpha   90.00
_cell.angle_beta   90.00
_cell.angle_gamma   90.00
#
_symmetry.space_group_name_H-M   'P 1'
#
loop_
_entity.id
_entity.type
_entity.pdbx_description
1 polymer ?
#
loop_
_entity_poly.entity_id
_entity_poly.type
_entity_poly.pdbx_seq_one_letter_code
_entity_poly.pdbx_strand_id
1 'polypeptide(L)'
;MYLKSIELQGFKSFANKTVLKFNKGITGIVGPNGSGKSNVADAVRWVLGEQRIKQLRGATMQDVIFSGTELRKPLSFASVAITLDNSDHKLPVDFNEVTVTRRLYRSGESEYLINGSACRLKDINEMFYDTGIGKEGYSIIGQGQIDKISVSYTHLRAHETCADL
;
A
#
# COMPACT_ATOMS: atom_id res chain seq x y z
N MET A 1 11.23 1.84 -12.31
CA MET A 1 10.76 1.90 -10.91
C MET A 1 10.33 0.51 -10.46
N TYR A 2 10.74 0.08 -9.28
CA TYR A 2 10.26 -1.17 -8.66
C TYR A 2 10.31 -1.06 -7.13
N LEU A 3 9.50 -1.87 -6.47
CA LEU A 3 9.45 -1.93 -5.01
C LEU A 3 10.68 -2.67 -4.47
N LYS A 4 11.49 -2.01 -3.65
CA LYS A 4 12.69 -2.60 -3.01
C LYS A 4 12.38 -3.24 -1.67
N SER A 5 11.56 -2.58 -0.84
CA SER A 5 11.23 -3.10 0.48
C SER A 5 9.93 -2.54 1.02
N ILE A 6 9.34 -3.29 1.94
CA ILE A 6 8.25 -2.85 2.82
C ILE A 6 8.73 -3.04 4.25
N GLU A 7 8.64 -2.00 5.06
CA GLU A 7 8.89 -2.04 6.49
C GLU A 7 7.58 -1.81 7.24
N LEU A 8 7.25 -2.70 8.16
CA LEU A 8 6.04 -2.64 8.98
C LEU A 8 6.42 -2.68 10.45
N GLN A 9 5.75 -1.87 11.27
CA GLN A 9 5.87 -1.90 12.72
C GLN A 9 4.55 -1.49 13.36
N GLY A 10 4.04 -2.30 14.26
CA GLY A 10 2.78 -2.02 14.93
C GLY A 10 1.55 -2.02 14.01
N PHE A 11 1.69 -2.52 12.79
CA PHE A 11 0.61 -2.56 11.80
C PHE A 11 -0.10 -3.91 11.83
N LYS A 12 -1.37 -3.90 12.23
CA LYS A 12 -2.23 -5.09 12.33
C LYS A 12 -1.55 -6.23 13.09
N SER A 13 -1.21 -7.34 12.44
CA SER A 13 -0.55 -8.50 13.04
C SER A 13 0.97 -8.32 13.20
N PHE A 14 1.56 -7.29 12.60
CA PHE A 14 3.01 -7.03 12.67
C PHE A 14 3.37 -6.14 13.86
N ALA A 15 3.47 -6.74 15.04
CA ALA A 15 3.83 -6.01 16.27
C ALA A 15 5.28 -5.52 16.23
N ASN A 16 6.22 -6.40 15.88
CA ASN A 16 7.63 -6.06 15.75
C ASN A 16 7.93 -5.41 14.39
N LYS A 17 9.01 -4.65 14.35
CA LYS A 17 9.57 -4.17 13.10
C LYS A 17 9.90 -5.35 12.18
N THR A 18 9.23 -5.40 11.05
CA THR A 18 9.38 -6.42 10.01
C THR A 18 9.77 -5.77 8.71
N VAL A 19 10.82 -6.25 8.07
CA VAL A 19 11.29 -5.75 6.77
C VAL A 19 11.20 -6.86 5.74
N LEU A 20 10.43 -6.63 4.69
CA LEU A 20 10.33 -7.50 3.52
C LEU A 20 11.13 -6.86 2.39
N LYS A 21 12.17 -7.55 1.92
CA LYS A 21 13.00 -7.10 0.80
C LYS A 21 12.62 -7.83 -0.48
N PHE A 22 12.58 -7.11 -1.58
CA PHE A 22 12.21 -7.63 -2.89
C PHE A 22 13.33 -7.41 -3.91
N ASN A 23 13.41 -8.33 -4.86
CA ASN A 23 14.25 -8.18 -6.04
C ASN A 23 13.39 -7.68 -7.22
N LYS A 24 14.05 -7.26 -8.30
CA LYS A 24 13.36 -7.02 -9.58
C LYS A 24 12.57 -8.25 -10.01
N GLY A 25 11.36 -8.04 -10.52
CA GLY A 25 10.52 -9.10 -11.05
C GLY A 25 9.31 -9.40 -10.15
N ILE A 26 8.84 -10.63 -10.19
CA ILE A 26 7.65 -11.09 -9.47
C ILE A 26 8.09 -11.75 -8.16
N THR A 27 7.49 -11.30 -7.06
CA THR A 27 7.68 -11.90 -5.74
C THR A 27 6.36 -12.44 -5.22
N GLY A 28 6.34 -13.70 -4.78
CA GLY A 28 5.20 -14.33 -4.13
C GLY A 28 5.34 -14.30 -2.62
N ILE A 29 4.25 -13.93 -1.93
CA ILE A 29 4.14 -14.04 -0.47
C ILE A 29 3.19 -15.18 -0.17
N VAL A 30 3.71 -16.24 0.45
CA VAL A 30 2.98 -17.47 0.74
C VAL A 30 2.92 -17.73 2.24
N GLY A 31 1.91 -18.45 2.67
CA GLY A 31 1.73 -18.83 4.07
C GLY A 31 0.31 -19.35 4.33
N PRO A 32 0.07 -19.99 5.49
CA PRO A 32 -1.25 -20.48 5.86
C PRO A 32 -2.26 -19.33 6.07
N ASN A 33 -3.53 -19.67 6.15
CA ASN A 33 -4.58 -18.71 6.52
C ASN A 33 -4.30 -18.12 7.90
N GLY A 34 -4.47 -16.81 8.06
CA GLY A 34 -4.20 -16.10 9.30
C GLY A 34 -2.73 -15.72 9.54
N SER A 35 -1.80 -16.04 8.63
CA SER A 35 -0.38 -15.70 8.77
C SER A 35 -0.04 -14.21 8.47
N GLY A 36 -1.01 -13.40 8.09
CA GLY A 36 -0.80 -11.97 7.83
C GLY A 36 -0.53 -11.59 6.38
N LYS A 37 -0.63 -12.52 5.41
CA LYS A 37 -0.43 -12.22 3.97
C LYS A 37 -1.25 -11.03 3.48
N SER A 38 -2.54 -11.03 3.79
CA SER A 38 -3.44 -9.94 3.38
C SER A 38 -3.11 -8.61 4.08
N ASN A 39 -2.49 -8.65 5.26
CA ASN A 39 -2.08 -7.46 5.98
C ASN A 39 -0.91 -6.75 5.28
N VAL A 40 -0.07 -7.46 4.54
CA VAL A 40 0.98 -6.85 3.70
C VAL A 40 0.36 -6.02 2.57
N ALA A 41 -0.64 -6.55 1.88
CA ALA A 41 -1.37 -5.81 0.85
C ALA A 41 -2.09 -4.58 1.43
N ASP A 42 -2.72 -4.73 2.59
CA ASP A 42 -3.35 -3.61 3.30
C ASP A 42 -2.34 -2.52 3.69
N ALA A 43 -1.14 -2.92 4.12
CA ALA A 43 -0.07 -1.99 4.45
C ALA A 43 0.36 -1.15 3.25
N VAL A 44 0.51 -1.77 2.08
CA VAL A 44 0.84 -1.05 0.84
C VAL A 44 -0.26 -0.06 0.46
N ARG A 45 -1.53 -0.47 0.51
CA ARG A 45 -2.66 0.43 0.26
C ARG A 45 -2.66 1.60 1.22
N TRP A 46 -2.45 1.31 2.49
CA TRP A 46 -2.50 2.30 3.55
C TRP A 46 -1.41 3.37 3.40
N VAL A 47 -0.15 2.97 3.15
CA VAL A 47 0.96 3.90 2.99
C VAL A 47 0.84 4.74 1.72
N LEU A 48 0.21 4.20 0.67
CA LEU A 48 -0.08 4.93 -0.57
C LEU A 48 -1.30 5.87 -0.46
N GLY A 49 -1.90 5.99 0.71
CA GLY A 49 -2.90 7.01 0.99
C GLY A 49 -4.34 6.52 1.08
N GLU A 50 -4.60 5.21 1.19
CA GLU A 50 -5.97 4.73 1.40
C GLU A 50 -6.55 5.28 2.70
N GLN A 51 -7.68 5.98 2.59
CA GLN A 51 -8.41 6.57 3.70
C GLN A 51 -9.69 5.78 4.04
N ARG A 52 -10.13 4.90 3.14
CA ARG A 52 -11.35 4.11 3.35
C ARG A 52 -11.04 2.91 4.23
N ILE A 53 -11.40 3.00 5.50
CA ILE A 53 -11.11 1.94 6.48
C ILE A 53 -11.70 0.59 6.09
N LYS A 54 -12.83 0.56 5.39
CA LYS A 54 -13.45 -0.68 4.87
C LYS A 54 -12.52 -1.42 3.89
N GLN A 55 -11.75 -0.69 3.10
CA GLN A 55 -10.75 -1.29 2.18
C GLN A 55 -9.59 -1.92 2.95
N LEU A 56 -9.37 -1.50 4.18
CA LEU A 56 -8.38 -2.02 5.10
C LEU A 56 -8.98 -3.04 6.09
N ARG A 57 -10.23 -3.45 5.88
CA ARG A 57 -10.93 -4.45 6.71
C ARG A 57 -11.00 -4.06 8.20
N GLY A 58 -11.20 -2.77 8.49
CA GLY A 58 -11.37 -2.22 9.83
C GLY A 58 -12.68 -1.48 10.00
N ALA A 59 -13.01 -1.12 11.23
CA ALA A 59 -14.14 -0.27 11.59
C ALA A 59 -13.71 1.18 11.81
N THR A 60 -12.54 1.40 12.40
CA THR A 60 -11.91 2.71 12.60
C THR A 60 -10.48 2.70 12.06
N MET A 61 -9.91 3.90 11.82
CA MET A 61 -8.54 3.98 11.31
C MET A 61 -7.53 3.43 12.34
N GLN A 62 -7.80 3.57 13.61
CA GLN A 62 -6.96 3.05 14.69
C GLN A 62 -6.90 1.51 14.71
N ASP A 63 -7.82 0.82 14.03
CA ASP A 63 -7.80 -0.64 13.92
C ASP A 63 -6.61 -1.17 13.10
N VAL A 64 -5.89 -0.31 12.39
CA VAL A 64 -4.62 -0.69 11.76
C VAL A 64 -3.49 -0.84 12.77
N ILE A 65 -3.62 -0.30 13.99
CA ILE A 65 -2.62 -0.40 15.05
C ILE A 65 -2.74 -1.75 15.73
N PHE A 66 -1.62 -2.42 15.96
CA PHE A 66 -1.59 -3.71 16.67
C PHE A 66 -2.31 -3.62 18.02
N SER A 67 -3.38 -4.39 18.16
CA SER A 67 -4.30 -4.33 19.32
C SER A 67 -3.87 -5.19 20.51
N GLY A 68 -2.76 -5.90 20.38
CA GLY A 68 -2.28 -6.81 21.42
C GLY A 68 -2.79 -8.24 21.25
N THR A 69 -2.23 -9.12 22.06
CA THR A 69 -2.61 -10.52 22.23
C THR A 69 -2.61 -10.84 23.72
N GLU A 70 -2.95 -12.08 24.11
CA GLU A 70 -2.84 -12.52 25.51
C GLU A 70 -1.41 -12.36 26.06
N LEU A 71 -0.39 -12.46 25.19
CA LEU A 71 1.03 -12.42 25.57
C LEU A 71 1.70 -11.07 25.29
N ARG A 72 1.07 -10.17 24.56
CA ARG A 72 1.67 -8.90 24.11
C ARG A 72 0.71 -7.74 24.31
N LYS A 73 1.22 -6.65 24.86
CA LYS A 73 0.45 -5.40 25.03
C LYS A 73 0.17 -4.75 23.68
N PRO A 74 -0.94 -4.01 23.57
CA PRO A 74 -1.20 -3.14 22.43
C PRO A 74 -0.08 -2.13 22.22
N LEU A 75 0.17 -1.75 20.98
CA LEU A 75 1.12 -0.70 20.65
C LEU A 75 0.41 0.66 20.56
N SER A 76 1.20 1.73 20.68
CA SER A 76 0.69 3.12 20.64
C SER A 76 0.63 3.68 19.23
N PHE A 77 1.25 3.04 18.25
CA PHE A 77 1.34 3.50 16.87
C PHE A 77 1.47 2.34 15.87
N ALA A 78 1.14 2.65 14.62
CA ALA A 78 1.45 1.84 13.45
C ALA A 78 2.34 2.65 12.50
N SER A 79 3.32 2.01 11.88
CA SER A 79 4.20 2.61 10.89
C SER A 79 4.38 1.65 9.73
N VAL A 80 4.23 2.15 8.52
CA VAL A 80 4.55 1.43 7.28
C VAL A 80 5.41 2.33 6.41
N ALA A 81 6.49 1.79 5.90
CA ALA A 81 7.35 2.45 4.93
C ALA A 81 7.54 1.55 3.71
N ILE A 82 7.40 2.10 2.52
CA ILE A 82 7.77 1.45 1.27
C ILE A 82 8.95 2.18 0.66
N THR A 83 9.91 1.42 0.15
CA THR A 83 11.07 1.96 -0.56
C THR A 83 11.02 1.51 -2.01
N LEU A 84 11.09 2.49 -2.91
CA LEU A 84 11.03 2.30 -4.36
C LEU A 84 12.37 2.67 -4.97
N ASP A 85 12.84 1.85 -5.91
CA ASP A 85 13.91 2.25 -6.83
C ASP A 85 13.35 3.24 -7.84
N ASN A 86 13.95 4.42 -7.93
CA ASN A 86 13.58 5.50 -8.85
C ASN A 86 14.73 5.87 -9.79
N SER A 87 15.63 4.94 -10.06
CA SER A 87 16.79 5.20 -10.95
C SER A 87 16.37 5.54 -12.38
N ASP A 88 15.18 5.13 -12.81
CA ASP A 88 14.56 5.50 -14.09
C ASP A 88 13.78 6.83 -14.05
N HIS A 89 13.76 7.51 -12.91
CA HIS A 89 13.07 8.80 -12.68
C HIS A 89 11.60 8.83 -13.10
N LYS A 90 10.87 7.72 -12.96
CA LYS A 90 9.42 7.67 -13.17
C LYS A 90 8.64 8.46 -12.13
N LEU A 91 9.14 8.54 -10.90
CA LEU A 91 8.64 9.46 -9.90
C LEU A 91 9.24 10.85 -10.14
N PRO A 92 8.42 11.94 -10.08
CA PRO A 92 8.86 13.31 -10.39
C PRO A 92 9.65 13.94 -9.23
N VAL A 93 10.66 13.23 -8.75
CA VAL A 93 11.58 13.66 -7.69
C VAL A 93 13.01 13.31 -8.08
N ASP A 94 13.95 14.11 -7.63
CA ASP A 94 15.37 13.99 -8.01
C ASP A 94 16.15 13.04 -7.09
N PHE A 95 15.52 11.90 -6.72
CA PHE A 95 16.13 10.86 -5.90
C PHE A 95 16.13 9.54 -6.67
N ASN A 96 17.22 8.79 -6.59
CA ASN A 96 17.32 7.43 -7.14
C ASN A 96 16.57 6.39 -6.30
N GLU A 97 16.30 6.71 -5.05
CA GLU A 97 15.53 5.88 -4.12
C GLU A 97 14.53 6.75 -3.36
N VAL A 98 13.28 6.31 -3.32
CA VAL A 98 12.21 7.05 -2.64
C VAL A 98 11.57 6.15 -1.60
N THR A 99 11.60 6.61 -0.35
CA THR A 99 10.90 5.97 0.77
C THR A 99 9.71 6.81 1.18
N VAL A 100 8.52 6.21 1.10
CA VAL A 100 7.28 6.82 1.57
C VAL A 100 6.89 6.14 2.87
N THR A 101 6.65 6.94 3.91
CA THR A 101 6.28 6.45 5.24
C THR A 101 4.96 7.06 5.67
N ARG A 102 4.10 6.24 6.27
CA ARG A 102 2.92 6.68 7.00
C ARG A 102 2.97 6.14 8.42
N ARG A 103 2.65 7.01 9.38
CA ARG A 103 2.49 6.65 10.78
C ARG A 103 1.13 7.10 11.28
N LEU A 104 0.53 6.30 12.15
CA LEU A 104 -0.70 6.65 12.86
C LEU A 104 -0.52 6.33 14.34
N TYR A 105 -0.83 7.29 15.19
CA TYR A 105 -0.83 7.16 16.63
C TYR A 105 -2.23 6.89 17.15
N ARG A 106 -2.36 6.27 18.33
CA ARG A 106 -3.66 6.02 18.96
C ARG A 106 -4.42 7.30 19.31
N SER A 107 -3.70 8.40 19.47
CA SER A 107 -4.30 9.74 19.60
C SER A 107 -5.11 10.19 18.39
N GLY A 108 -4.95 9.50 17.23
CA GLY A 108 -5.52 9.88 15.95
C GLY A 108 -4.59 10.74 15.09
N GLU A 109 -3.45 11.16 15.62
CA GLU A 109 -2.44 11.91 14.89
C GLU A 109 -1.83 11.04 13.79
N SER A 110 -1.68 11.58 12.59
CA SER A 110 -1.17 10.90 11.41
C SER A 110 -0.03 11.69 10.79
N GLU A 111 1.03 11.00 10.38
CA GLU A 111 2.20 11.58 9.72
C GLU A 111 2.43 10.91 8.37
N TYR A 112 2.83 11.71 7.39
CA TYR A 112 3.35 11.25 6.09
C TYR A 112 4.74 11.80 5.88
N LEU A 113 5.65 10.95 5.38
CA LEU A 113 7.02 11.34 5.11
C LEU A 113 7.46 10.85 3.73
N ILE A 114 8.26 11.66 3.04
CA ILE A 114 8.99 11.28 1.82
C ILE A 114 10.48 11.45 2.14
N ASN A 115 11.25 10.37 2.06
CA ASN A 115 12.67 10.35 2.41
C ASN A 115 12.97 11.00 3.79
N GLY A 116 12.12 10.73 4.77
CA GLY A 116 12.24 11.24 6.13
C GLY A 116 11.74 12.66 6.36
N SER A 117 11.35 13.39 5.31
CA SER A 117 10.80 14.74 5.41
C SER A 117 9.28 14.68 5.49
N ALA A 118 8.70 15.42 6.44
CA ALA A 118 7.25 15.52 6.62
C ALA A 118 6.59 16.12 5.36
N CYS A 119 5.50 15.51 4.95
CA CYS A 119 4.71 15.95 3.80
C CYS A 119 3.23 15.71 4.07
N ARG A 120 2.39 16.14 3.13
CA ARG A 120 0.94 15.91 3.17
C ARG A 120 0.55 14.73 2.31
N LEU A 121 -0.62 14.14 2.58
CA LEU A 121 -1.21 13.10 1.74
C LEU A 121 -1.31 13.55 0.26
N LYS A 122 -1.64 14.83 0.03
CA LYS A 122 -1.70 15.41 -1.31
C LYS A 122 -0.38 15.29 -2.05
N ASP A 123 0.74 15.53 -1.37
CA ASP A 123 2.09 15.46 -1.95
C ASP A 123 2.43 14.02 -2.39
N ILE A 124 2.01 13.02 -1.62
CA ILE A 124 2.15 11.61 -1.98
C ILE A 124 1.28 11.27 -3.20
N ASN A 125 0.02 11.70 -3.20
CA ASN A 125 -0.88 11.46 -4.33
C ASN A 125 -0.35 12.08 -5.63
N GLU A 126 0.15 13.31 -5.57
CA GLU A 126 0.74 14.01 -6.72
C GLU A 126 2.00 13.29 -7.24
N MET A 127 2.84 12.79 -6.33
CA MET A 127 4.05 12.06 -6.70
C MET A 127 3.74 10.79 -7.50
N PHE A 128 2.65 10.09 -7.17
CA PHE A 128 2.27 8.85 -7.83
C PHE A 128 1.26 9.00 -8.97
N TYR A 129 0.76 10.21 -9.23
CA TYR A 129 -0.36 10.47 -10.14
C TYR A 129 -0.15 9.87 -11.54
N ASP A 130 1.01 10.10 -12.15
CA ASP A 130 1.31 9.66 -13.53
C ASP A 130 1.89 8.24 -13.61
N THR A 131 2.07 7.56 -12.49
CA THR A 131 2.70 6.24 -12.46
C THR A 131 1.70 5.07 -12.53
N GLY A 132 0.40 5.36 -12.45
CA GLY A 132 -0.64 4.34 -12.28
C GLY A 132 -0.63 3.67 -10.89
N ILE A 133 0.29 4.07 -10.02
CA ILE A 133 0.35 3.65 -8.61
C ILE A 133 -0.43 4.68 -7.82
N GLY A 134 -1.40 4.27 -7.03
CA GLY A 134 -2.15 5.16 -6.17
C GLY A 134 -3.61 4.77 -6.04
N LYS A 135 -4.40 5.69 -5.48
CA LYS A 135 -5.75 5.45 -4.99
C LYS A 135 -6.75 4.93 -6.03
N GLU A 136 -6.55 5.25 -7.29
CA GLU A 136 -7.43 4.87 -8.40
C GLU A 136 -6.76 3.99 -9.46
N GLY A 137 -5.48 3.65 -9.27
CA GLY A 137 -4.75 2.77 -10.18
C GLY A 137 -5.07 1.30 -9.96
N TYR A 138 -5.09 0.51 -11.04
CA TYR A 138 -5.22 -0.95 -11.00
C TYR A 138 -3.97 -1.66 -10.44
N SER A 139 -3.04 -0.93 -9.86
CA SER A 139 -1.78 -1.43 -9.34
C SER A 139 -1.92 -2.30 -8.08
N ILE A 140 -3.04 -2.17 -7.35
CA ILE A 140 -3.35 -3.00 -6.19
C ILE A 140 -4.73 -3.63 -6.37
N ILE A 141 -4.73 -4.91 -6.74
CA ILE A 141 -5.95 -5.68 -6.95
C ILE A 141 -6.25 -6.48 -5.68
N GLY A 142 -7.39 -6.20 -5.07
CA GLY A 142 -7.84 -6.93 -3.89
C GLY A 142 -8.45 -8.29 -4.23
N GLN A 143 -8.56 -9.14 -3.23
CA GLN A 143 -9.24 -10.42 -3.34
C GLN A 143 -10.69 -10.22 -3.82
N GLY A 144 -11.12 -10.98 -4.84
CA GLY A 144 -12.48 -10.89 -5.41
C GLY A 144 -12.73 -9.68 -6.31
N GLN A 145 -11.69 -8.93 -6.71
CA GLN A 145 -11.83 -7.77 -7.61
C GLN A 145 -11.44 -8.08 -9.07
N ILE A 146 -10.81 -9.23 -9.33
CA ILE A 146 -10.35 -9.61 -10.68
C ILE A 146 -11.52 -9.71 -11.66
N ASP A 147 -12.64 -10.27 -11.23
CA ASP A 147 -13.83 -10.44 -12.09
C ASP A 147 -14.38 -9.09 -12.58
N LYS A 148 -14.32 -8.06 -11.77
CA LYS A 148 -14.75 -6.70 -12.13
C LYS A 148 -13.85 -6.06 -13.18
N ILE A 149 -12.56 -6.33 -13.14
CA ILE A 149 -11.57 -5.84 -14.09
C ILE A 149 -11.71 -6.56 -15.44
N SER A 150 -11.90 -7.88 -15.41
CA SER A 150 -12.14 -8.72 -16.60
C SER A 150 -13.36 -8.26 -17.40
N VAL A 151 -14.47 -7.98 -16.72
CA VAL A 151 -15.72 -7.52 -17.35
C VAL A 151 -15.53 -6.15 -18.03
N SER A 152 -14.77 -5.24 -17.44
CA SER A 152 -14.47 -3.93 -18.06
C SER A 152 -13.67 -4.07 -19.35
N TYR A 153 -12.71 -4.99 -19.41
CA TYR A 153 -11.93 -5.26 -20.63
C TYR A 153 -12.76 -5.89 -21.75
N THR A 154 -13.69 -6.75 -21.40
CA THR A 154 -14.59 -7.39 -22.39
C THR A 154 -15.54 -6.35 -23.01
N HIS A 155 -16.01 -5.38 -22.24
CA HIS A 155 -16.85 -4.30 -22.75
C HIS A 155 -16.09 -3.35 -23.69
N LEU A 156 -14.82 -3.03 -23.41
CA LEU A 156 -13.99 -2.22 -24.29
C LEU A 156 -13.72 -2.92 -25.64
N ARG A 157 -13.45 -4.24 -25.64
CA ARG A 157 -13.29 -5.02 -26.89
C ARG A 157 -14.58 -5.14 -27.70
N ALA A 158 -15.73 -5.24 -27.05
CA ALA A 158 -17.02 -5.28 -27.75
C ALA A 158 -17.35 -3.95 -28.44
N HIS A 159 -16.91 -2.82 -27.90
CA HIS A 159 -17.05 -1.50 -28.55
C HIS A 159 -16.11 -1.30 -29.73
N GLU A 160 -14.88 -1.81 -29.66
CA GLU A 160 -13.91 -1.73 -30.77
C GLU A 160 -14.33 -2.60 -31.96
N THR A 161 -14.93 -3.76 -31.73
CA THR A 161 -15.42 -4.66 -32.81
C THR A 161 -16.73 -4.18 -33.47
N CYS A 162 -17.49 -3.29 -32.86
CA CYS A 162 -18.70 -2.71 -33.47
C CYS A 162 -18.40 -1.46 -34.32
N ALA A 163 -17.19 -0.92 -34.30
CA ALA A 163 -16.80 0.25 -35.09
C ALA A 163 -16.22 -0.10 -36.48
N ASP A 164 -15.99 -1.38 -36.78
CA ASP A 164 -15.42 -1.87 -38.06
C ASP A 164 -16.46 -2.62 -38.94
N LEU A 165 -17.75 -2.28 -38.82
CA LEU A 165 -18.80 -2.80 -39.71
C LEU A 165 -19.56 -1.65 -40.39
#